data_77268149fa375e1b3a6d5007b3ba3bd0
#
_entry.id   77268149fa375e1b3a6d5007b3ba3bd0
#
_cell.length_a   1.000
_cell.length_b   1.000
_cell.length_c   1.000
_cell.angle_alpha   90.00
_cell.angle_beta   90.00
_cell.angle_gamma   90.00
#
_symmetry.space_group_name_H-M   'P 1'
#
loop_
_entity.id
_entity.type
_entity.pdbx_description
1 polymer ?
#
loop_
_entity_poly.entity_id
_entity_poly.type
_entity_poly.pdbx_seq_one_letter_code
_entity_poly.pdbx_strand_id
1 'polypeptide(L)'
;MLVDGPSIVAIGKNIDRPYDETIDAAGKFIYPGLINTHHHFFQTFVRNLRTIDYPNMTVPQWLDKIYRIFQRINGDVIYYSTLTALSDLIKHGCTTAFDHQYCYTTATGDTPVDRQMQAAKELGIRYHAGRGANTLPREQGSTIPENMLETTDKFLRDCERIIGLYHDPEPFSMSRIVMAPCQPMNSYKETFEETVAMARKNRVFMHTHLGEGENETMVQRWGKRTLTWCEDIGFAGPDVWYAHCWELTAEEFERMAKAGTGVSHCPAPAVLGGFP
;
A
#
# COMPACT_ATOMS: atom_id res chain seq x y z
N MET A 1 -29.52 -7.82 -12.94
CA MET A 1 -28.20 -7.24 -13.21
C MET A 1 -27.54 -8.10 -14.27
N LEU A 2 -26.93 -7.48 -15.27
CA LEU A 2 -26.13 -8.14 -16.29
C LEU A 2 -24.67 -7.74 -16.11
N VAL A 3 -23.79 -8.73 -16.14
CA VAL A 3 -22.34 -8.55 -15.98
C VAL A 3 -21.66 -9.09 -17.23
N ASP A 4 -20.66 -8.38 -17.73
CA ASP A 4 -19.80 -8.82 -18.82
C ASP A 4 -18.34 -8.68 -18.38
N GLY A 5 -17.67 -9.83 -18.24
CA GLY A 5 -16.35 -9.88 -17.65
C GLY A 5 -16.31 -9.20 -16.28
N PRO A 6 -15.43 -8.18 -16.08
CA PRO A 6 -15.32 -7.44 -14.81
C PRO A 6 -16.34 -6.31 -14.63
N SER A 7 -17.24 -6.09 -15.59
CA SER A 7 -18.08 -4.89 -15.64
C SER A 7 -19.57 -5.19 -15.44
N ILE A 8 -20.25 -4.37 -14.64
CA ILE A 8 -21.71 -4.34 -14.59
C ILE A 8 -22.20 -3.51 -15.79
N VAL A 9 -22.84 -4.18 -16.77
CA VAL A 9 -23.26 -3.52 -18.02
C VAL A 9 -24.72 -3.11 -18.02
N ALA A 10 -25.54 -3.68 -17.12
CA ALA A 10 -26.93 -3.23 -16.94
C ALA A 10 -27.49 -3.60 -15.56
N ILE A 11 -28.33 -2.74 -15.02
CA ILE A 11 -29.11 -2.97 -13.79
C ILE A 11 -30.59 -2.66 -14.13
N GLY A 12 -31.49 -3.61 -13.83
CA GLY A 12 -32.93 -3.40 -14.09
C GLY A 12 -33.75 -4.65 -13.76
N LYS A 13 -35.08 -4.50 -13.81
CA LYS A 13 -36.01 -5.62 -13.58
C LYS A 13 -36.15 -6.52 -14.81
N ASN A 14 -36.19 -5.91 -16.02
CA ASN A 14 -36.30 -6.63 -17.27
C ASN A 14 -35.15 -6.15 -18.17
N ILE A 15 -34.11 -6.96 -18.27
CA ILE A 15 -32.94 -6.69 -19.10
C ILE A 15 -33.11 -7.53 -20.38
N ASP A 16 -33.47 -6.87 -21.47
CA ASP A 16 -33.61 -7.49 -22.80
C ASP A 16 -32.25 -7.48 -23.50
N ARG A 17 -31.36 -8.34 -23.06
CA ARG A 17 -30.04 -8.57 -23.65
C ARG A 17 -29.67 -10.04 -23.55
N PRO A 18 -28.93 -10.60 -24.52
CA PRO A 18 -28.46 -11.96 -24.45
C PRO A 18 -27.52 -12.14 -23.24
N TYR A 19 -27.50 -13.35 -22.69
CA TYR A 19 -26.64 -13.79 -21.61
C TYR A 19 -26.30 -15.27 -21.78
N ASP A 20 -25.15 -15.70 -21.28
CA ASP A 20 -24.69 -17.08 -21.38
C ASP A 20 -25.14 -17.92 -20.17
N GLU A 21 -25.20 -17.30 -18.98
CA GLU A 21 -25.49 -17.96 -17.72
C GLU A 21 -26.40 -17.09 -16.82
N THR A 22 -27.23 -17.75 -16.02
CA THR A 22 -28.05 -17.11 -14.99
C THR A 22 -27.69 -17.65 -13.61
N ILE A 23 -27.39 -16.73 -12.68
CA ILE A 23 -27.18 -17.06 -11.28
C ILE A 23 -28.41 -16.61 -10.50
N ASP A 24 -29.10 -17.54 -9.83
CA ASP A 24 -30.19 -17.20 -8.93
C ASP A 24 -29.65 -16.61 -7.64
N ALA A 25 -29.93 -15.33 -7.44
CA ALA A 25 -29.57 -14.57 -6.24
C ALA A 25 -30.80 -14.14 -5.43
N ALA A 26 -31.93 -14.86 -5.54
CA ALA A 26 -33.13 -14.54 -4.78
C ALA A 26 -32.85 -14.52 -3.25
N GLY A 27 -33.28 -13.47 -2.57
CA GLY A 27 -33.04 -13.28 -1.14
C GLY A 27 -31.61 -12.94 -0.74
N LYS A 28 -30.74 -12.61 -1.70
CA LYS A 28 -29.34 -12.24 -1.47
C LYS A 28 -29.07 -10.78 -1.86
N PHE A 29 -28.06 -10.17 -1.22
CA PHE A 29 -27.46 -8.93 -1.69
C PHE A 29 -26.32 -9.26 -2.64
N ILE A 30 -26.17 -8.45 -3.69
CA ILE A 30 -25.06 -8.54 -4.64
C ILE A 30 -24.22 -7.27 -4.51
N TYR A 31 -22.94 -7.44 -4.26
CA TYR A 31 -21.96 -6.36 -4.16
C TYR A 31 -20.84 -6.55 -5.19
N PRO A 32 -20.25 -5.45 -5.69
CA PRO A 32 -18.93 -5.53 -6.32
C PRO A 32 -17.93 -6.17 -5.36
N GLY A 33 -16.90 -6.82 -5.90
CA GLY A 33 -15.81 -7.35 -5.07
C GLY A 33 -15.16 -6.25 -4.25
N LEU A 34 -14.82 -6.56 -3.00
CA LEU A 34 -14.15 -5.61 -2.11
C LEU A 34 -12.73 -5.31 -2.61
N ILE A 35 -12.26 -4.09 -2.31
CA ILE A 35 -10.92 -3.64 -2.66
C ILE A 35 -10.17 -3.32 -1.37
N ASN A 36 -9.05 -3.99 -1.13
CA ASN A 36 -8.12 -3.64 -0.06
C ASN A 36 -7.07 -2.68 -0.63
N THR A 37 -7.02 -1.45 -0.12
CA THR A 37 -6.18 -0.37 -0.65
C THR A 37 -4.92 -0.10 0.17
N HIS A 38 -4.71 -0.81 1.29
CA HIS A 38 -3.49 -0.72 2.09
C HIS A 38 -3.33 -1.95 2.99
N HIS A 39 -2.18 -2.58 2.91
CA HIS A 39 -1.79 -3.71 3.73
C HIS A 39 -0.26 -3.85 3.77
N HIS A 40 0.23 -4.65 4.73
CA HIS A 40 1.62 -5.10 4.82
C HIS A 40 1.65 -6.61 5.00
N PHE A 41 1.65 -7.36 3.90
CA PHE A 41 1.51 -8.82 3.94
C PHE A 41 2.62 -9.51 4.71
N PHE A 42 3.85 -9.00 4.65
CA PHE A 42 4.96 -9.54 5.42
C PHE A 42 4.75 -9.50 6.94
N GLN A 43 3.82 -8.66 7.42
CA GLN A 43 3.45 -8.59 8.84
C GLN A 43 2.43 -9.67 9.27
N THR A 44 1.87 -10.44 8.35
CA THR A 44 0.83 -11.43 8.65
C THR A 44 1.26 -12.44 9.72
N PHE A 45 2.51 -12.85 9.74
CA PHE A 45 3.02 -13.81 10.72
C PHE A 45 3.41 -13.21 12.07
N VAL A 46 3.36 -11.89 12.20
CA VAL A 46 3.60 -11.18 13.47
C VAL A 46 2.33 -10.53 14.03
N ARG A 47 1.18 -10.77 13.40
CA ARG A 47 -0.11 -10.32 13.93
C ARG A 47 -0.37 -10.92 15.31
N ASN A 48 -1.05 -10.15 16.16
CA ASN A 48 -1.37 -10.47 17.55
C ASN A 48 -0.20 -10.39 18.56
N LEU A 49 1.05 -10.28 18.13
CA LEU A 49 2.19 -10.13 19.06
C LEU A 49 2.03 -8.87 19.93
N ARG A 50 1.49 -7.78 19.36
CA ARG A 50 1.24 -6.56 20.13
C ARG A 50 0.31 -6.80 21.32
N THR A 51 -0.73 -7.60 21.14
CA THR A 51 -1.73 -7.87 22.19
C THR A 51 -1.18 -8.79 23.28
N ILE A 52 -0.32 -9.74 22.90
CA ILE A 52 0.19 -10.78 23.81
C ILE A 52 1.50 -10.33 24.46
N ASP A 53 2.49 -9.96 23.65
CA ASP A 53 3.85 -9.68 24.11
C ASP A 53 4.13 -8.20 24.36
N TYR A 54 3.36 -7.30 23.73
CA TYR A 54 3.59 -5.85 23.76
C TYR A 54 2.29 -5.06 24.00
N PRO A 55 1.57 -5.32 25.09
CA PRO A 55 0.34 -4.57 25.40
C PRO A 55 0.67 -3.11 25.72
N ASN A 56 -0.27 -2.22 25.42
CA ASN A 56 -0.21 -0.78 25.75
C ASN A 56 0.96 0.00 25.11
N MET A 57 1.55 -0.49 24.04
CA MET A 57 2.57 0.25 23.29
C MET A 57 1.94 1.20 22.27
N THR A 58 2.56 2.38 22.11
CA THR A 58 2.31 3.24 20.96
C THR A 58 2.84 2.60 19.68
N VAL A 59 2.37 3.05 18.50
CA VAL A 59 2.85 2.52 17.21
C VAL A 59 4.38 2.62 17.08
N PRO A 60 5.06 3.75 17.37
CA PRO A 60 6.52 3.82 17.32
C PRO A 60 7.23 2.83 18.25
N GLN A 61 6.72 2.66 19.48
CA GLN A 61 7.29 1.70 20.44
C GLN A 61 7.15 0.26 19.95
N TRP A 62 6.01 -0.07 19.36
CA TRP A 62 5.76 -1.38 18.75
C TRP A 62 6.68 -1.60 17.54
N LEU A 63 6.82 -0.61 16.66
CA LEU A 63 7.71 -0.71 15.50
C LEU A 63 9.17 -0.96 15.90
N ASP A 64 9.69 -0.30 16.94
CA ASP A 64 11.06 -0.54 17.42
C ASP A 64 11.29 -2.00 17.84
N LYS A 65 10.27 -2.66 18.41
CA LYS A 65 10.35 -4.07 18.76
C LYS A 65 10.22 -4.97 17.55
N ILE A 66 9.23 -4.70 16.69
CA ILE A 66 8.90 -5.58 15.58
C ILE A 66 9.96 -5.52 14.47
N TYR A 67 10.66 -4.40 14.29
CA TYR A 67 11.76 -4.29 13.32
C TYR A 67 12.85 -5.35 13.54
N ARG A 68 13.07 -5.81 14.77
CA ARG A 68 14.00 -6.91 15.05
C ARG A 68 13.56 -8.23 14.40
N ILE A 69 12.26 -8.45 14.28
CA ILE A 69 11.69 -9.61 13.59
C ILE A 69 11.75 -9.39 12.09
N PHE A 70 11.41 -8.19 11.60
CA PHE A 70 11.42 -7.86 10.17
C PHE A 70 12.81 -8.05 9.54
N GLN A 71 13.87 -7.79 10.27
CA GLN A 71 15.25 -8.04 9.83
C GLN A 71 15.57 -9.50 9.49
N ARG A 72 14.73 -10.45 9.93
CA ARG A 72 14.88 -11.89 9.70
C ARG A 72 13.92 -12.45 8.65
N ILE A 73 13.04 -11.61 8.11
CA ILE A 73 12.10 -12.01 7.06
C ILE A 73 12.91 -12.33 5.80
N ASN A 74 12.70 -13.52 5.26
CA ASN A 74 13.32 -13.97 4.00
C ASN A 74 12.27 -14.09 2.88
N GLY A 75 12.70 -14.44 1.68
CA GLY A 75 11.83 -14.57 0.52
C GLY A 75 10.70 -15.59 0.69
N ASP A 76 10.91 -16.68 1.43
CA ASP A 76 9.87 -17.67 1.71
C ASP A 76 8.81 -17.11 2.67
N VAL A 77 9.22 -16.37 3.70
CA VAL A 77 8.28 -15.66 4.58
C VAL A 77 7.45 -14.66 3.77
N ILE A 78 8.04 -13.90 2.86
CA ILE A 78 7.31 -12.99 1.97
C ILE A 78 6.26 -13.76 1.16
N TYR A 79 6.65 -14.86 0.53
CA TYR A 79 5.74 -15.66 -0.29
C TYR A 79 4.57 -16.23 0.52
N TYR A 80 4.85 -16.93 1.63
CA TYR A 80 3.80 -17.57 2.43
C TYR A 80 2.94 -16.57 3.20
N SER A 81 3.49 -15.45 3.64
CA SER A 81 2.69 -14.37 4.26
C SER A 81 1.74 -13.74 3.25
N THR A 82 2.19 -13.56 2.00
CA THR A 82 1.35 -13.06 0.91
C THR A 82 0.24 -14.05 0.57
N LEU A 83 0.54 -15.35 0.42
CA LEU A 83 -0.48 -16.39 0.23
C LEU A 83 -1.52 -16.37 1.35
N THR A 84 -1.07 -16.29 2.60
CA THR A 84 -1.96 -16.29 3.78
C THR A 84 -2.86 -15.05 3.79
N ALA A 85 -2.29 -13.86 3.59
CA ALA A 85 -3.04 -12.61 3.60
C ALA A 85 -4.05 -12.53 2.43
N LEU A 86 -3.62 -12.86 1.22
CA LEU A 86 -4.50 -12.85 0.05
C LEU A 86 -5.60 -13.90 0.15
N SER A 87 -5.31 -15.09 0.69
CA SER A 87 -6.33 -16.12 0.92
C SER A 87 -7.40 -15.66 1.93
N ASP A 88 -6.99 -14.97 2.97
CA ASP A 88 -7.89 -14.38 3.96
C ASP A 88 -8.76 -13.30 3.32
N LEU A 89 -8.17 -12.39 2.56
CA LEU A 89 -8.89 -11.36 1.82
C LEU A 89 -9.91 -11.94 0.83
N ILE A 90 -9.54 -12.96 0.06
CA ILE A 90 -10.44 -13.65 -0.89
C ILE A 90 -11.64 -14.27 -0.15
N LYS A 91 -11.40 -14.95 0.97
CA LYS A 91 -12.47 -15.54 1.80
C LYS A 91 -13.47 -14.50 2.31
N HIS A 92 -13.06 -13.24 2.42
CA HIS A 92 -13.90 -12.13 2.83
C HIS A 92 -14.43 -11.29 1.65
N GLY A 93 -14.34 -11.81 0.42
CA GLY A 93 -14.93 -11.19 -0.77
C GLY A 93 -14.05 -10.10 -1.42
N CYS A 94 -12.79 -10.02 -1.06
CA CYS A 94 -11.85 -9.11 -1.72
C CYS A 94 -11.43 -9.68 -3.07
N THR A 95 -11.51 -8.85 -4.11
CA THR A 95 -11.13 -9.22 -5.49
C THR A 95 -9.95 -8.41 -6.02
N THR A 96 -9.57 -7.34 -5.33
CA THR A 96 -8.42 -6.51 -5.66
C THR A 96 -7.69 -6.12 -4.38
N ALA A 97 -6.41 -6.39 -4.30
CA ALA A 97 -5.61 -6.08 -3.13
C ALA A 97 -4.36 -5.28 -3.50
N PHE A 98 -4.02 -4.32 -2.65
CA PHE A 98 -2.73 -3.63 -2.65
C PHE A 98 -1.94 -4.03 -1.42
N ASP A 99 -0.63 -4.23 -1.57
CA ASP A 99 0.30 -4.41 -0.47
C ASP A 99 1.45 -3.41 -0.56
N HIS A 100 1.84 -2.85 0.57
CA HIS A 100 2.95 -1.93 0.71
C HIS A 100 4.17 -2.67 1.25
N GLN A 101 4.99 -3.24 0.36
CA GLN A 101 6.22 -3.93 0.70
C GLN A 101 7.37 -2.94 0.86
N TYR A 102 7.76 -2.64 2.10
CA TYR A 102 8.87 -1.72 2.40
C TYR A 102 10.00 -2.35 3.24
N CYS A 103 9.88 -3.64 3.53
CA CYS A 103 10.90 -4.38 4.28
C CYS A 103 11.90 -5.02 3.30
N TYR A 104 13.00 -4.34 3.06
CA TYR A 104 14.13 -4.80 2.24
C TYR A 104 15.37 -4.92 3.11
N THR A 105 15.86 -6.13 3.28
CA THR A 105 17.03 -6.47 4.10
C THR A 105 17.90 -7.47 3.36
N THR A 106 19.09 -7.75 3.87
CA THR A 106 19.92 -8.84 3.33
C THR A 106 19.18 -10.19 3.34
N ALA A 107 18.31 -10.43 4.34
CA ALA A 107 17.57 -11.69 4.44
C ALA A 107 16.41 -11.76 3.42
N THR A 108 15.71 -10.66 3.14
CA THR A 108 14.66 -10.64 2.11
C THR A 108 15.22 -10.80 0.70
N GLY A 109 16.48 -10.41 0.49
CA GLY A 109 17.07 -10.28 -0.84
C GLY A 109 16.47 -9.12 -1.63
N ASP A 110 16.70 -9.12 -2.94
CA ASP A 110 16.30 -8.03 -3.84
C ASP A 110 14.96 -8.29 -4.57
N THR A 111 14.31 -9.43 -4.32
CA THR A 111 13.12 -9.85 -5.07
C THR A 111 11.85 -10.11 -4.23
N PRO A 112 11.55 -9.36 -3.16
CA PRO A 112 10.32 -9.57 -2.39
C PRO A 112 9.06 -9.42 -3.23
N VAL A 113 8.98 -8.40 -4.10
CA VAL A 113 7.82 -8.19 -4.99
C VAL A 113 7.60 -9.37 -5.93
N ASP A 114 8.67 -9.97 -6.47
CA ASP A 114 8.55 -11.16 -7.33
C ASP A 114 7.89 -12.33 -6.59
N ARG A 115 8.22 -12.52 -5.31
CA ARG A 115 7.60 -13.55 -4.46
C ARG A 115 6.12 -13.26 -4.19
N GLN A 116 5.76 -11.99 -4.03
CA GLN A 116 4.37 -11.57 -3.86
C GLN A 116 3.57 -11.73 -5.16
N MET A 117 4.15 -11.36 -6.30
CA MET A 117 3.53 -11.55 -7.61
C MET A 117 3.28 -13.01 -7.93
N GLN A 118 4.23 -13.90 -7.56
CA GLN A 118 4.05 -15.34 -7.67
C GLN A 118 2.84 -15.82 -6.88
N ALA A 119 2.74 -15.46 -5.60
CA ALA A 119 1.64 -15.84 -4.72
C ALA A 119 0.27 -15.32 -5.23
N ALA A 120 0.22 -14.06 -5.66
CA ALA A 120 -1.01 -13.47 -6.20
C ALA A 120 -1.48 -14.16 -7.49
N LYS A 121 -0.55 -14.52 -8.37
CA LYS A 121 -0.83 -15.27 -9.61
C LYS A 121 -1.40 -16.66 -9.31
N GLU A 122 -0.87 -17.37 -8.33
CA GLU A 122 -1.36 -18.69 -7.93
C GLU A 122 -2.78 -18.65 -7.37
N LEU A 123 -3.12 -17.58 -6.63
CA LEU A 123 -4.46 -17.39 -6.07
C LEU A 123 -5.47 -16.81 -7.07
N GLY A 124 -5.00 -16.21 -8.16
CA GLY A 124 -5.87 -15.62 -9.17
C GLY A 124 -6.60 -14.35 -8.72
N ILE A 125 -6.01 -13.59 -7.81
CA ILE A 125 -6.54 -12.29 -7.35
C ILE A 125 -5.87 -11.13 -8.11
N ARG A 126 -6.62 -10.06 -8.35
CA ARG A 126 -6.06 -8.81 -8.89
C ARG A 126 -5.16 -8.16 -7.84
N TYR A 127 -3.88 -7.97 -8.18
CA TYR A 127 -2.88 -7.55 -7.23
C TYR A 127 -2.10 -6.33 -7.69
N HIS A 128 -2.06 -5.32 -6.83
CA HIS A 128 -1.25 -4.13 -6.98
C HIS A 128 -0.08 -4.21 -5.99
N ALA A 129 1.12 -4.48 -6.51
CA ALA A 129 2.32 -4.63 -5.71
C ALA A 129 2.96 -3.27 -5.45
N GLY A 130 2.99 -2.84 -4.20
CA GLY A 130 3.64 -1.61 -3.76
C GLY A 130 5.11 -1.84 -3.45
N ARG A 131 6.02 -1.30 -4.28
CA ARG A 131 7.45 -1.24 -4.00
C ARG A 131 7.73 -0.05 -3.08
N GLY A 132 7.95 -0.32 -1.81
CA GLY A 132 8.31 0.67 -0.81
C GLY A 132 9.83 0.76 -0.60
N ALA A 133 10.29 1.86 -0.01
CA ALA A 133 11.68 2.06 0.40
C ALA A 133 11.77 2.98 1.60
N ASN A 134 12.83 2.83 2.37
CA ASN A 134 13.30 3.78 3.38
C ASN A 134 14.71 4.17 3.00
N THR A 135 14.97 5.45 2.84
CA THR A 135 16.27 5.93 2.33
C THR A 135 17.00 6.85 3.30
N LEU A 136 16.31 7.41 4.31
CA LEU A 136 16.89 8.34 5.28
C LEU A 136 17.43 7.59 6.51
N PRO A 137 18.71 7.78 6.90
CA PRO A 137 19.29 7.13 8.07
C PRO A 137 18.85 7.76 9.39
N ARG A 138 19.04 7.03 10.50
CA ARG A 138 18.66 7.47 11.86
C ARG A 138 19.37 8.74 12.31
N GLU A 139 20.60 8.92 11.93
CA GLU A 139 21.40 10.11 12.23
C GLU A 139 20.81 11.39 11.63
N GLN A 140 19.96 11.24 10.61
CA GLN A 140 19.19 12.33 9.99
C GLN A 140 17.73 12.34 10.44
N GLY A 141 17.40 11.60 11.50
CA GLY A 141 16.10 11.65 12.18
C GLY A 141 15.04 10.66 11.66
N SER A 142 15.43 9.64 10.91
CA SER A 142 14.55 8.51 10.59
C SER A 142 14.38 7.60 11.82
N THR A 143 13.33 6.74 11.78
CA THR A 143 13.11 5.70 12.80
C THR A 143 13.58 4.33 12.33
N ILE A 144 14.04 4.20 11.10
CA ILE A 144 14.29 2.91 10.43
C ILE A 144 15.67 2.35 10.84
N PRO A 145 15.78 1.04 11.11
CA PRO A 145 17.08 0.38 11.31
C PRO A 145 17.95 0.45 10.05
N GLU A 146 19.26 0.58 10.23
CA GLU A 146 20.23 0.73 9.14
C GLU A 146 20.12 -0.39 8.10
N ASN A 147 19.97 -1.64 8.52
CA ASN A 147 19.87 -2.80 7.63
C ASN A 147 18.52 -2.93 6.89
N MET A 148 17.62 -1.98 7.06
CA MET A 148 16.38 -1.82 6.29
C MET A 148 16.42 -0.57 5.40
N LEU A 149 17.56 0.11 5.33
CA LEU A 149 17.76 1.25 4.46
C LEU A 149 18.20 0.81 3.07
N GLU A 150 17.76 1.53 2.08
CA GLU A 150 18.20 1.41 0.70
C GLU A 150 18.65 2.77 0.17
N THR A 151 19.45 2.78 -0.88
CA THR A 151 19.70 4.01 -1.63
C THR A 151 18.54 4.30 -2.58
N THR A 152 18.30 5.58 -2.88
CA THR A 152 17.35 6.01 -3.91
C THR A 152 17.59 5.28 -5.23
N ASP A 153 18.80 5.20 -5.68
CA ASP A 153 19.20 4.47 -6.89
C ASP A 153 18.80 2.99 -6.90
N LYS A 154 19.00 2.29 -5.77
CA LYS A 154 18.62 0.87 -5.66
C LYS A 154 17.13 0.70 -5.76
N PHE A 155 16.38 1.55 -5.06
CA PHE A 155 14.94 1.59 -5.12
C PHE A 155 14.41 1.83 -6.54
N LEU A 156 14.92 2.85 -7.23
CA LEU A 156 14.49 3.21 -8.58
C LEU A 156 14.82 2.12 -9.61
N ARG A 157 16.02 1.54 -9.56
CA ARG A 157 16.39 0.42 -10.45
C ARG A 157 15.48 -0.79 -10.28
N ASP A 158 15.12 -1.13 -9.04
CA ASP A 158 14.19 -2.24 -8.81
C ASP A 158 12.77 -1.89 -9.26
N CYS A 159 12.31 -0.65 -9.04
CA CYS A 159 11.05 -0.18 -9.60
C CYS A 159 11.01 -0.31 -11.12
N GLU A 160 12.04 0.16 -11.83
CA GLU A 160 12.13 0.03 -13.30
C GLU A 160 12.07 -1.43 -13.74
N ARG A 161 12.79 -2.32 -13.06
CA ARG A 161 12.81 -3.76 -13.33
C ARG A 161 11.41 -4.38 -13.18
N ILE A 162 10.75 -4.18 -12.04
CA ILE A 162 9.45 -4.80 -11.77
C ILE A 162 8.32 -4.16 -12.58
N ILE A 163 8.40 -2.88 -12.92
CA ILE A 163 7.49 -2.24 -13.87
C ILE A 163 7.59 -2.96 -15.22
N GLY A 164 8.79 -3.15 -15.74
CA GLY A 164 8.99 -3.86 -17.01
C GLY A 164 8.52 -5.31 -17.00
N LEU A 165 8.54 -5.99 -15.85
CA LEU A 165 8.17 -7.40 -15.74
C LEU A 165 6.66 -7.62 -15.46
N TYR A 166 6.02 -6.75 -14.69
CA TYR A 166 4.72 -7.05 -14.10
C TYR A 166 3.65 -5.97 -14.30
N HIS A 167 4.02 -4.72 -14.68
CA HIS A 167 3.03 -3.66 -14.75
C HIS A 167 2.20 -3.73 -16.02
N ASP A 168 0.89 -3.92 -15.84
CA ASP A 168 -0.09 -3.77 -16.89
C ASP A 168 -1.02 -2.59 -16.56
N PRO A 169 -0.93 -1.46 -17.31
CA PRO A 169 -1.72 -0.25 -17.05
C PRO A 169 -3.18 -0.36 -17.51
N GLU A 170 -3.56 -1.42 -18.20
CA GLU A 170 -4.91 -1.55 -18.75
C GLU A 170 -5.99 -1.69 -17.65
N PRO A 171 -7.19 -1.15 -17.83
CA PRO A 171 -8.28 -1.30 -16.89
C PRO A 171 -8.54 -2.78 -16.54
N PHE A 172 -8.74 -3.05 -15.25
CA PHE A 172 -8.99 -4.39 -14.70
C PHE A 172 -7.85 -5.41 -14.87
N SER A 173 -6.65 -4.97 -15.22
CA SER A 173 -5.49 -5.85 -15.27
C SER A 173 -5.29 -6.60 -13.95
N MET A 174 -4.79 -7.83 -14.03
CA MET A 174 -4.55 -8.68 -12.86
C MET A 174 -3.28 -8.29 -12.09
N SER A 175 -2.42 -7.49 -12.70
CA SER A 175 -1.08 -7.18 -12.20
C SER A 175 -0.74 -5.72 -12.41
N ARG A 176 -0.48 -5.00 -11.31
CA ARG A 176 0.03 -3.62 -11.36
C ARG A 176 1.16 -3.42 -10.37
N ILE A 177 2.09 -2.58 -10.73
CA ILE A 177 3.10 -2.06 -9.81
C ILE A 177 2.67 -0.68 -9.33
N VAL A 178 2.98 -0.39 -8.07
CA VAL A 178 2.79 0.92 -7.42
C VAL A 178 4.12 1.34 -6.83
N MET A 179 4.58 2.55 -7.11
CA MET A 179 5.76 3.10 -6.45
C MET A 179 5.36 3.70 -5.12
N ALA A 180 5.91 3.16 -4.04
CA ALA A 180 5.41 3.42 -2.69
C ALA A 180 6.53 3.68 -1.68
N PRO A 181 7.32 4.79 -1.80
CA PRO A 181 8.27 5.16 -0.74
C PRO A 181 7.54 5.21 0.59
N CYS A 182 8.17 4.65 1.65
CA CYS A 182 7.45 4.23 2.86
C CYS A 182 6.74 5.40 3.57
N GLN A 183 7.49 6.45 3.87
CA GLN A 183 6.96 7.62 4.58
C GLN A 183 7.88 8.83 4.35
N PRO A 184 7.36 10.05 4.21
CA PRO A 184 8.18 11.25 3.99
C PRO A 184 9.26 11.47 5.04
N MET A 185 8.97 11.21 6.32
CA MET A 185 9.95 11.37 7.40
C MET A 185 11.12 10.39 7.36
N ASN A 186 10.97 9.27 6.67
CA ASN A 186 11.95 8.18 6.61
C ASN A 186 12.67 8.07 5.25
N SER A 187 12.50 9.08 4.39
CA SER A 187 13.08 9.08 3.05
C SER A 187 13.67 10.44 2.69
N TYR A 188 14.68 10.45 1.83
CA TYR A 188 15.16 11.66 1.21
C TYR A 188 14.09 12.27 0.31
N LYS A 189 14.07 13.60 0.20
CA LYS A 189 13.16 14.33 -0.70
C LYS A 189 13.32 13.87 -2.15
N GLU A 190 14.56 13.67 -2.57
CA GLU A 190 14.93 13.14 -3.89
C GLU A 190 14.23 11.80 -4.21
N THR A 191 14.12 10.88 -3.23
CA THR A 191 13.43 9.60 -3.41
C THR A 191 11.98 9.81 -3.86
N PHE A 192 11.29 10.78 -3.28
CA PHE A 192 9.91 11.11 -3.65
C PHE A 192 9.83 11.86 -4.99
N GLU A 193 10.71 12.83 -5.24
CA GLU A 193 10.75 13.58 -6.50
C GLU A 193 11.01 12.66 -7.70
N GLU A 194 11.99 11.77 -7.58
CA GLU A 194 12.30 10.78 -8.62
C GLU A 194 11.17 9.73 -8.75
N THR A 195 10.49 9.38 -7.65
CA THR A 195 9.28 8.53 -7.71
C THR A 195 8.21 9.18 -8.57
N VAL A 196 7.90 10.47 -8.37
CA VAL A 196 6.90 11.20 -9.16
C VAL A 196 7.27 11.19 -10.65
N ALA A 197 8.53 11.49 -10.96
CA ALA A 197 9.00 11.53 -12.33
C ALA A 197 8.88 10.15 -13.03
N MET A 198 9.36 9.09 -12.38
CA MET A 198 9.34 7.74 -12.93
C MET A 198 7.92 7.17 -13.02
N ALA A 199 7.10 7.35 -11.98
CA ALA A 199 5.74 6.81 -11.92
C ALA A 199 4.86 7.40 -13.04
N ARG A 200 4.89 8.70 -13.22
CA ARG A 200 4.09 9.37 -14.26
C ARG A 200 4.56 9.02 -15.68
N LYS A 201 5.88 8.91 -15.89
CA LYS A 201 6.44 8.45 -17.16
C LYS A 201 5.91 7.06 -17.55
N ASN A 202 5.74 6.18 -16.56
CA ASN A 202 5.34 4.77 -16.76
C ASN A 202 3.85 4.50 -16.50
N ARG A 203 3.03 5.52 -16.22
CA ARG A 203 1.60 5.39 -15.87
C ARG A 203 1.37 4.48 -14.65
N VAL A 204 2.24 4.59 -13.66
CA VAL A 204 2.22 3.83 -12.41
C VAL A 204 1.62 4.70 -11.31
N PHE A 205 0.79 4.12 -10.47
CA PHE A 205 0.26 4.79 -9.28
C PHE A 205 1.32 4.95 -8.19
N MET A 206 1.07 5.91 -7.29
CA MET A 206 1.95 6.20 -6.16
C MET A 206 1.20 6.10 -4.84
N HIS A 207 1.92 5.65 -3.80
CA HIS A 207 1.38 5.50 -2.46
C HIS A 207 2.42 5.81 -1.39
N THR A 208 1.97 6.26 -0.21
CA THR A 208 2.81 6.41 0.99
C THR A 208 1.95 6.46 2.24
N HIS A 209 2.54 6.25 3.42
CA HIS A 209 1.91 6.61 4.69
C HIS A 209 1.92 8.12 4.87
N LEU A 210 0.83 8.68 5.39
CA LEU A 210 0.72 10.11 5.59
C LEU A 210 -0.22 10.43 6.76
N GLY A 211 0.20 11.32 7.67
CA GLY A 211 -0.59 11.74 8.81
C GLY A 211 -0.80 10.63 9.84
N GLU A 212 0.24 9.82 10.09
CA GLU A 212 0.26 8.71 11.05
C GLU A 212 1.13 9.05 12.30
N GLY A 213 1.22 10.32 12.69
CA GLY A 213 2.01 10.79 13.82
C GLY A 213 3.31 11.50 13.43
N GLU A 214 3.58 11.73 12.15
CA GLU A 214 4.83 12.32 11.68
C GLU A 214 4.76 13.84 11.47
N ASN A 215 3.58 14.47 11.52
CA ASN A 215 3.43 15.90 11.18
C ASN A 215 4.30 16.82 12.01
N GLU A 216 4.42 16.58 13.33
CA GLU A 216 5.29 17.41 14.18
C GLU A 216 6.75 17.29 13.74
N THR A 217 7.24 16.10 13.48
CA THR A 217 8.59 15.85 12.97
C THR A 217 8.83 16.55 11.62
N MET A 218 7.84 16.52 10.73
CA MET A 218 7.93 17.18 9.42
C MET A 218 7.97 18.69 9.56
N VAL A 219 7.16 19.28 10.44
CA VAL A 219 7.20 20.72 10.73
C VAL A 219 8.54 21.12 11.33
N GLN A 220 9.06 20.37 12.28
CA GLN A 220 10.38 20.65 12.88
C GLN A 220 11.52 20.57 11.86
N ARG A 221 11.47 19.60 10.94
CA ARG A 221 12.54 19.36 9.96
C ARG A 221 12.44 20.25 8.73
N TRP A 222 11.23 20.42 8.20
CA TRP A 222 10.99 21.04 6.90
C TRP A 222 10.17 22.33 6.96
N GLY A 223 9.70 22.73 8.14
CA GLY A 223 8.79 23.87 8.31
C GLY A 223 7.40 23.67 7.71
N LYS A 224 7.01 22.43 7.38
CA LYS A 224 5.76 22.12 6.67
C LYS A 224 5.14 20.84 7.19
N ARG A 225 3.81 20.80 7.20
CA ARG A 225 3.05 19.56 7.44
C ARG A 225 3.23 18.60 6.27
N THR A 226 3.06 17.32 6.52
CA THR A 226 3.36 16.23 5.57
C THR A 226 2.62 16.39 4.26
N LEU A 227 1.32 16.71 4.28
CA LEU A 227 0.55 16.90 3.05
C LEU A 227 1.12 18.05 2.21
N THR A 228 1.37 19.21 2.81
CA THR A 228 1.93 20.37 2.10
C THR A 228 3.30 20.04 1.48
N TRP A 229 4.11 19.27 2.20
CA TRP A 229 5.39 18.81 1.67
C TRP A 229 5.21 17.89 0.45
N CYS A 230 4.26 16.96 0.48
CA CYS A 230 3.94 16.09 -0.65
C CYS A 230 3.40 16.88 -1.85
N GLU A 231 2.51 17.85 -1.61
CA GLU A 231 1.98 18.74 -2.67
C GLU A 231 3.08 19.53 -3.37
N ASP A 232 4.03 20.10 -2.62
CA ASP A 232 5.13 20.91 -3.14
C ASP A 232 6.06 20.16 -4.09
N ILE A 233 6.21 18.84 -3.89
CA ILE A 233 7.05 17.98 -4.74
C ILE A 233 6.24 17.25 -5.81
N GLY A 234 4.94 17.55 -5.91
CA GLY A 234 4.05 16.94 -6.89
C GLY A 234 3.61 15.51 -6.54
N PHE A 235 3.85 15.02 -5.32
CA PHE A 235 3.37 13.71 -4.86
C PHE A 235 1.91 13.82 -4.39
N ALA A 236 1.04 14.30 -5.28
CA ALA A 236 -0.40 14.48 -5.11
C ALA A 236 -1.09 14.42 -6.46
N GLY A 237 -2.36 14.03 -6.51
CA GLY A 237 -3.14 13.94 -7.75
C GLY A 237 -3.95 12.65 -7.84
N PRO A 238 -4.65 12.43 -8.97
CA PRO A 238 -5.52 11.26 -9.15
C PRO A 238 -4.75 9.94 -9.30
N ASP A 239 -3.44 10.01 -9.46
CA ASP A 239 -2.50 8.89 -9.52
C ASP A 239 -1.88 8.57 -8.14
N VAL A 240 -2.32 9.24 -7.06
CA VAL A 240 -1.80 9.11 -5.70
C VAL A 240 -2.91 8.80 -4.71
N TRP A 241 -2.63 7.92 -3.75
CA TRP A 241 -3.43 7.82 -2.53
C TRP A 241 -2.55 7.64 -1.31
N TYR A 242 -3.01 8.11 -0.15
CA TYR A 242 -2.29 8.03 1.12
C TYR A 242 -2.96 7.06 2.08
N ALA A 243 -2.17 6.36 2.89
CA ALA A 243 -2.68 5.57 4.01
C ALA A 243 -2.81 6.42 5.27
N HIS A 244 -3.77 6.08 6.11
CA HIS A 244 -4.08 6.62 7.43
C HIS A 244 -4.74 8.00 7.39
N CYS A 245 -3.98 9.07 7.19
CA CYS A 245 -4.46 10.46 7.16
C CYS A 245 -5.13 10.92 8.47
N TRP A 246 -4.76 10.35 9.64
CA TRP A 246 -5.42 10.64 10.92
C TRP A 246 -5.18 12.03 11.45
N GLU A 247 -4.01 12.61 11.15
CA GLU A 247 -3.63 13.94 11.60
C GLU A 247 -4.04 15.07 10.66
N LEU A 248 -4.74 14.77 9.57
CA LEU A 248 -5.13 15.78 8.60
C LEU A 248 -6.28 16.64 9.10
N THR A 249 -6.22 17.93 8.77
CA THR A 249 -7.28 18.89 9.02
C THR A 249 -8.36 18.81 7.94
N ALA A 250 -9.54 19.38 8.22
CA ALA A 250 -10.62 19.46 7.23
C ALA A 250 -10.16 20.20 5.95
N GLU A 251 -9.36 21.29 6.11
CA GLU A 251 -8.79 22.02 4.97
C GLU A 251 -7.83 21.17 4.14
N GLU A 252 -7.02 20.33 4.77
CA GLU A 252 -6.13 19.40 4.08
C GLU A 252 -6.92 18.35 3.28
N PHE A 253 -8.00 17.80 3.83
CA PHE A 253 -8.90 16.92 3.08
C PHE A 253 -9.58 17.63 1.90
N GLU A 254 -9.96 18.90 2.04
CA GLU A 254 -10.50 19.66 0.91
C GLU A 254 -9.47 19.84 -0.22
N ARG A 255 -8.20 20.09 0.11
CA ARG A 255 -7.12 20.18 -0.87
C ARG A 255 -6.92 18.85 -1.59
N MET A 256 -6.88 17.74 -0.85
CA MET A 256 -6.79 16.39 -1.43
C MET A 256 -7.95 16.10 -2.38
N ALA A 257 -9.18 16.42 -1.97
CA ALA A 257 -10.36 16.24 -2.82
C ALA A 257 -10.27 17.04 -4.11
N LYS A 258 -9.83 18.32 -4.05
CA LYS A 258 -9.60 19.17 -5.24
C LYS A 258 -8.51 18.60 -6.17
N ALA A 259 -7.46 18.02 -5.58
CA ALA A 259 -6.38 17.38 -6.34
C ALA A 259 -6.78 16.01 -6.92
N GLY A 260 -7.86 15.40 -6.44
CA GLY A 260 -8.25 14.04 -6.79
C GLY A 260 -7.42 12.97 -6.08
N THR A 261 -6.69 13.32 -5.01
CA THR A 261 -5.85 12.39 -4.24
C THR A 261 -6.70 11.50 -3.35
N GLY A 262 -6.45 10.19 -3.41
CA GLY A 262 -7.21 9.20 -2.66
C GLY A 262 -6.75 9.02 -1.20
N VAL A 263 -7.61 8.38 -0.40
CA VAL A 263 -7.32 7.98 0.99
C VAL A 263 -7.59 6.49 1.16
N SER A 264 -6.68 5.79 1.81
CA SER A 264 -6.91 4.47 2.36
C SER A 264 -7.17 4.60 3.86
N HIS A 265 -8.42 4.45 4.27
CA HIS A 265 -8.80 4.48 5.67
C HIS A 265 -8.38 3.19 6.38
N CYS A 266 -7.60 3.31 7.45
CA CYS A 266 -7.04 2.21 8.22
C CYS A 266 -7.58 2.21 9.66
N PRO A 267 -8.85 1.79 9.90
CA PRO A 267 -9.49 1.95 11.21
C PRO A 267 -8.89 1.05 12.30
N ALA A 268 -8.46 -0.16 11.95
CA ALA A 268 -7.93 -1.08 12.96
C ALA A 268 -6.63 -0.59 13.62
N PRO A 269 -5.58 -0.18 12.86
CA PRO A 269 -4.40 0.43 13.47
C PRO A 269 -4.72 1.77 14.18
N ALA A 270 -5.66 2.58 13.69
CA ALA A 270 -6.07 3.82 14.35
C ALA A 270 -6.59 3.55 15.77
N VAL A 271 -7.57 2.66 15.90
CA VAL A 271 -8.14 2.28 17.20
C VAL A 271 -7.08 1.68 18.13
N LEU A 272 -6.23 0.78 17.62
CA LEU A 272 -5.16 0.15 18.39
C LEU A 272 -4.06 1.14 18.79
N GLY A 273 -3.84 2.19 18.00
CA GLY A 273 -2.88 3.26 18.27
C GLY A 273 -3.42 4.36 19.20
N GLY A 274 -4.73 4.34 19.49
CA GLY A 274 -5.38 5.39 20.29
C GLY A 274 -5.60 6.70 19.51
N PHE A 275 -5.64 6.62 18.19
CA PHE A 275 -6.02 7.74 17.33
C PHE A 275 -7.54 7.85 17.18
N PRO A 276 -8.08 9.06 16.95
CA PRO A 276 -9.51 9.29 16.80
C PRO A 276 -10.12 8.63 15.56
#